data_79b937ce833cbecd901c83a106d839b0
#
_entry.id   79b937ce833cbecd901c83a106d839b0
#
_cell.length_a   1.000
_cell.length_b   1.000
_cell.length_c   1.000
_cell.angle_alpha   90.00
_cell.angle_beta   90.00
_cell.angle_gamma   90.00
#
_symmetry.space_group_name_H-M   'P 1'
#
loop_
_entity.id
_entity.type
_entity.pdbx_description
1 polymer ?
#
loop_
_entity_poly.entity_id
_entity_poly.type
_entity_poly.pdbx_seq_one_letter_code
_entity_poly.pdbx_strand_id
1 'polypeptide(L)'
;MTSQAPQTPSLTQSVIATLATRFAVLPLGLLQGALLARGLGPSDLGRYSAVLVDVNLLTTLLALGLPGGLAVLVGQAQGNATTTRRLWRYGLWHIALALTVTLGIGLLLGRLLPTWLGPLVHGRTPLVLVLLGVCVCGQLGRDLHNALLWGGQRFSAQNRLSLLITVAQLAAVVVLFALHRLGVASALVLQALSQWSFSLLFLWRLRNWMRIPSQISQPDSEPTSTVRQLYAISLRNFLHILPDMLLFRIDVYLLEWLLPSASMEHELGLYQAGVRVAELLLMLPGTLNAVLFAKAAAKEDVAEQALLGAKLGLYLGLLGCLAMLLVGKPLLVLFYGSRFAGSFVPCLLVLLGCAALSFSGPLAGTLSGVRGYPPSVIWAQSLALLTNVGLNLWLLPRYGIVGAAMASTGAYTVSALCITTAFARHFGIPLKTLLIPVGPKQIWTRLRQR
;
A
#
# COMPACT_ATOMS: atom_id res chain seq x y z
N MET A 1 -31.55 0.36 -34.84
CA MET A 1 -30.24 0.81 -34.25
C MET A 1 -29.90 -0.16 -33.14
N THR A 2 -29.09 -1.14 -33.43
CA THR A 2 -28.62 -2.18 -32.48
C THR A 2 -27.62 -1.53 -31.54
N SER A 3 -28.01 -1.34 -30.29
CA SER A 3 -27.13 -0.93 -29.20
C SER A 3 -26.10 -2.00 -28.96
N GLN A 4 -24.90 -1.84 -29.52
CA GLN A 4 -23.74 -2.67 -29.14
C GLN A 4 -23.49 -2.49 -27.64
N ALA A 5 -23.61 -3.57 -26.88
CA ALA A 5 -23.17 -3.62 -25.49
C ALA A 5 -21.70 -3.15 -25.41
N PRO A 6 -21.33 -2.30 -24.46
CA PRO A 6 -19.96 -1.83 -24.34
C PRO A 6 -19.04 -3.04 -24.13
N GLN A 7 -18.18 -3.29 -25.12
CA GLN A 7 -17.17 -4.36 -25.05
C GLN A 7 -16.32 -4.14 -23.80
N THR A 8 -16.27 -5.13 -22.93
CA THR A 8 -15.34 -5.12 -21.78
C THR A 8 -13.92 -5.07 -22.33
N PRO A 9 -13.08 -4.10 -21.93
CA PRO A 9 -11.71 -3.99 -22.41
C PRO A 9 -10.96 -5.28 -22.10
N SER A 10 -10.11 -5.74 -23.05
CA SER A 10 -9.28 -6.92 -22.83
C SER A 10 -8.42 -6.76 -21.57
N LEU A 11 -8.07 -7.88 -20.92
CA LEU A 11 -7.23 -7.86 -19.72
C LEU A 11 -5.94 -7.05 -19.97
N THR A 12 -5.32 -7.21 -21.13
CA THR A 12 -4.13 -6.48 -21.57
C THR A 12 -4.37 -4.97 -21.64
N GLN A 13 -5.49 -4.53 -22.20
CA GLN A 13 -5.85 -3.10 -22.26
C GLN A 13 -6.08 -2.52 -20.87
N SER A 14 -6.71 -3.27 -19.98
CA SER A 14 -6.94 -2.86 -18.59
C SER A 14 -5.64 -2.75 -17.81
N VAL A 15 -4.68 -3.65 -18.03
CA VAL A 15 -3.34 -3.61 -17.43
C VAL A 15 -2.56 -2.41 -17.94
N ILE A 16 -2.53 -2.17 -19.25
CA ILE A 16 -1.84 -1.02 -19.85
C ILE A 16 -2.44 0.30 -19.34
N ALA A 17 -3.76 0.42 -19.29
CA ALA A 17 -4.43 1.61 -18.76
C ALA A 17 -4.12 1.84 -17.28
N THR A 18 -4.02 0.79 -16.48
CA THR A 18 -3.66 0.88 -15.06
C THR A 18 -2.19 1.30 -14.89
N LEU A 19 -1.28 0.74 -15.70
CA LEU A 19 0.12 1.15 -15.75
C LEU A 19 0.25 2.63 -16.12
N ALA A 20 -0.38 3.04 -17.23
CA ALA A 20 -0.35 4.44 -17.68
C ALA A 20 -0.87 5.39 -16.59
N THR A 21 -1.95 5.03 -15.88
CA THR A 21 -2.47 5.84 -14.76
C THR A 21 -1.48 5.90 -13.61
N ARG A 22 -0.84 4.80 -13.23
CA ARG A 22 0.18 4.79 -12.17
C ARG A 22 1.37 5.69 -12.54
N PHE A 23 1.84 5.63 -13.78
CA PHE A 23 2.90 6.52 -14.27
C PHE A 23 2.48 7.99 -14.30
N ALA A 24 1.20 8.29 -14.56
CA ALA A 24 0.70 9.67 -14.51
C ALA A 24 0.54 10.18 -13.07
N VAL A 25 0.12 9.35 -12.13
CA VAL A 25 -0.09 9.71 -10.72
C VAL A 25 1.24 9.86 -9.96
N LEU A 26 2.31 9.14 -10.37
CA LEU A 26 3.60 9.18 -9.70
C LEU A 26 4.21 10.59 -9.62
N PRO A 27 4.39 11.36 -10.73
CA PRO A 27 4.94 12.71 -10.64
C PRO A 27 4.04 13.67 -9.85
N LEU A 28 2.72 13.48 -9.92
CA LEU A 28 1.77 14.27 -9.12
C LEU A 28 1.96 14.00 -7.62
N GLY A 29 2.11 12.74 -7.23
CA GLY A 29 2.37 12.34 -5.84
C GLY A 29 3.73 12.83 -5.34
N LEU A 30 4.78 12.78 -6.18
CA LEU A 30 6.09 13.35 -5.87
C LEU A 30 6.02 14.85 -5.64
N LEU A 31 5.37 15.59 -6.53
CA LEU A 31 5.21 17.03 -6.40
C LEU A 31 4.40 17.38 -5.15
N GLN A 32 3.33 16.66 -4.88
CA GLN A 32 2.54 16.82 -3.67
C GLN A 32 3.37 16.57 -2.41
N GLY A 33 4.15 15.48 -2.39
CA GLY A 33 5.05 15.15 -1.28
C GLY A 33 6.12 16.23 -1.06
N ALA A 34 6.69 16.77 -2.14
CA ALA A 34 7.67 17.85 -2.09
C ALA A 34 7.08 19.14 -1.53
N LEU A 35 5.87 19.54 -1.97
CA LEU A 35 5.19 20.72 -1.47
C LEU A 35 4.79 20.59 0.00
N LEU A 36 4.29 19.40 0.41
CA LEU A 36 3.99 19.11 1.80
C LEU A 36 5.26 19.20 2.66
N ALA A 37 6.36 18.58 2.24
CA ALA A 37 7.61 18.60 2.99
C ALA A 37 8.16 20.03 3.13
N ARG A 38 8.14 20.83 2.06
CA ARG A 38 8.59 22.22 2.09
C ARG A 38 7.72 23.11 2.97
N GLY A 39 6.39 22.91 2.93
CA GLY A 39 5.44 23.71 3.70
C GLY A 39 5.42 23.36 5.17
N LEU A 40 5.52 22.07 5.50
CA LEU A 40 5.48 21.58 6.88
C LEU A 40 6.85 21.68 7.58
N GLY A 41 7.94 21.45 6.84
CA GLY A 41 9.25 21.20 7.43
C GLY A 41 9.34 19.82 8.08
N PRO A 42 10.55 19.44 8.61
CA PRO A 42 10.76 18.07 9.08
C PRO A 42 9.85 17.68 10.25
N SER A 43 9.73 18.50 11.29
CA SER A 43 8.98 18.15 12.51
C SER A 43 7.48 17.95 12.23
N ASP A 44 6.84 18.89 11.53
CA ASP A 44 5.42 18.75 11.20
C ASP A 44 5.17 17.66 10.16
N LEU A 45 6.12 17.39 9.24
CA LEU A 45 6.05 16.23 8.35
C LEU A 45 6.15 14.92 9.13
N GLY A 46 6.97 14.88 10.19
CA GLY A 46 7.04 13.74 11.13
C GLY A 46 5.69 13.50 11.81
N ARG A 47 5.10 14.53 12.43
CA ARG A 47 3.76 14.47 13.04
C ARG A 47 2.68 14.00 12.06
N TYR A 48 2.65 14.59 10.88
CA TYR A 48 1.70 14.22 9.83
C TYR A 48 1.88 12.76 9.41
N SER A 49 3.12 12.31 9.23
CA SER A 49 3.43 10.94 8.82
C SER A 49 3.06 9.91 9.88
N ALA A 50 3.30 10.20 11.16
CA ALA A 50 2.89 9.36 12.28
C ALA A 50 1.37 9.14 12.27
N VAL A 51 0.58 10.19 12.13
CA VAL A 51 -0.89 10.09 12.06
C VAL A 51 -1.33 9.25 10.85
N LEU A 52 -0.66 9.39 9.70
CA LEU A 52 -0.99 8.56 8.52
C LEU A 52 -0.67 7.08 8.74
N VAL A 53 0.39 6.77 9.47
CA VAL A 53 0.72 5.38 9.84
C VAL A 53 -0.34 4.81 10.76
N ASP A 54 -0.82 5.58 11.75
CA ASP A 54 -1.96 5.16 12.59
C ASP A 54 -3.24 4.96 11.79
N VAL A 55 -3.56 5.85 10.86
CA VAL A 55 -4.72 5.68 9.96
C VAL A 55 -4.62 4.35 9.21
N ASN A 56 -3.44 4.03 8.66
CA ASN A 56 -3.23 2.77 7.93
C ASN A 56 -3.35 1.55 8.85
N LEU A 57 -2.76 1.58 10.04
CA LEU A 57 -2.82 0.47 10.99
C LEU A 57 -4.26 0.24 11.47
N LEU A 58 -4.93 1.29 11.94
CA LEU A 58 -6.31 1.20 12.41
C LEU A 58 -7.25 0.72 11.30
N THR A 59 -7.10 1.26 10.09
CA THR A 59 -7.88 0.81 8.94
C THR A 59 -7.65 -0.66 8.63
N THR A 60 -6.40 -1.13 8.66
CA THR A 60 -6.05 -2.54 8.39
C THR A 60 -6.67 -3.46 9.46
N LEU A 61 -6.55 -3.08 10.73
CA LEU A 61 -7.11 -3.85 11.85
C LEU A 61 -8.64 -3.88 11.79
N LEU A 62 -9.29 -2.74 11.56
CA LEU A 62 -10.75 -2.63 11.51
C LEU A 62 -11.35 -3.30 10.27
N ALA A 63 -10.67 -3.25 9.15
CA ALA A 63 -11.11 -3.89 7.91
C ALA A 63 -11.02 -5.43 7.96
N LEU A 64 -10.15 -6.02 8.81
CA LEU A 64 -9.91 -7.48 8.91
C LEU A 64 -9.77 -8.17 7.54
N GLY A 65 -9.11 -7.51 6.57
CA GLY A 65 -8.94 -8.04 5.22
C GLY A 65 -10.19 -8.04 4.34
N LEU A 66 -11.28 -7.44 4.79
CA LEU A 66 -12.57 -7.37 4.11
C LEU A 66 -12.49 -6.89 2.65
N PRO A 67 -11.69 -5.88 2.29
CA PRO A 67 -11.56 -5.44 0.90
C PRO A 67 -11.13 -6.58 -0.04
N GLY A 68 -10.19 -7.42 0.37
CA GLY A 68 -9.76 -8.58 -0.42
C GLY A 68 -10.87 -9.63 -0.59
N GLY A 69 -11.57 -9.96 0.51
CA GLY A 69 -12.69 -10.89 0.47
C GLY A 69 -13.83 -10.41 -0.44
N LEU A 70 -14.16 -9.12 -0.36
CA LEU A 70 -15.18 -8.50 -1.23
C LEU A 70 -14.75 -8.51 -2.69
N ALA A 71 -13.51 -8.15 -3.01
CA ALA A 71 -13.02 -8.16 -4.39
C ALA A 71 -13.14 -9.53 -5.02
N VAL A 72 -12.80 -10.61 -4.28
CA VAL A 72 -12.92 -11.99 -4.75
C VAL A 72 -14.40 -12.38 -4.99
N LEU A 73 -15.28 -12.15 -4.02
CA LEU A 73 -16.68 -12.56 -4.13
C LEU A 73 -17.46 -11.74 -5.16
N VAL A 74 -17.17 -10.44 -5.31
CA VAL A 74 -17.74 -9.61 -6.38
C VAL A 74 -17.27 -10.09 -7.75
N GLY A 75 -16.00 -10.49 -7.87
CA GLY A 75 -15.48 -11.10 -9.10
C GLY A 75 -16.18 -12.40 -9.44
N GLN A 76 -16.43 -13.27 -8.45
CA GLN A 76 -17.18 -14.52 -8.63
C GLN A 76 -18.66 -14.30 -8.97
N ALA A 77 -19.25 -13.20 -8.52
CA ALA A 77 -20.62 -12.82 -8.83
C ALA A 77 -20.84 -12.39 -10.30
N GLN A 78 -19.78 -12.28 -11.10
CA GLN A 78 -19.80 -12.04 -12.55
C GLN A 78 -20.77 -10.91 -12.99
N GLY A 79 -20.84 -9.82 -12.21
CA GLY A 79 -21.69 -8.66 -12.52
C GLY A 79 -23.13 -8.77 -12.00
N ASN A 80 -23.49 -9.79 -11.22
CA ASN A 80 -24.80 -9.88 -10.56
C ASN A 80 -24.95 -8.69 -9.57
N ALA A 81 -25.84 -7.74 -9.92
CA ALA A 81 -26.04 -6.50 -9.17
C ALA A 81 -26.66 -6.76 -7.78
N THR A 82 -27.50 -7.79 -7.64
CA THR A 82 -28.15 -8.14 -6.36
C THR A 82 -27.14 -8.67 -5.37
N THR A 83 -26.29 -9.62 -5.79
CA THR A 83 -25.21 -10.17 -4.98
C THR A 83 -24.18 -9.09 -4.63
N THR A 84 -23.76 -8.27 -5.59
CA THR A 84 -22.82 -7.16 -5.34
C THR A 84 -23.39 -6.18 -4.33
N ARG A 85 -24.68 -5.81 -4.41
CA ARG A 85 -25.33 -4.93 -3.45
C ARG A 85 -25.42 -5.55 -2.07
N ARG A 86 -25.67 -6.85 -1.96
CA ARG A 86 -25.70 -7.59 -0.70
C ARG A 86 -24.32 -7.59 -0.05
N LEU A 87 -23.26 -7.91 -0.81
CA LEU A 87 -21.88 -7.88 -0.34
C LEU A 87 -21.44 -6.48 0.11
N TRP A 88 -21.81 -5.44 -0.63
CA TRP A 88 -21.56 -4.05 -0.23
C TRP A 88 -22.25 -3.70 1.10
N ARG A 89 -23.49 -4.10 1.30
CA ARG A 89 -24.22 -3.89 2.57
C ARG A 89 -23.54 -4.62 3.72
N TYR A 90 -23.08 -5.84 3.53
CA TYR A 90 -22.29 -6.56 4.54
C TYR A 90 -20.98 -5.82 4.88
N GLY A 91 -20.31 -5.27 3.89
CA GLY A 91 -19.13 -4.44 4.11
C GLY A 91 -19.44 -3.19 4.94
N LEU A 92 -20.52 -2.47 4.64
CA LEU A 92 -20.96 -1.31 5.44
C LEU A 92 -21.32 -1.70 6.88
N TRP A 93 -22.05 -2.79 7.07
CA TRP A 93 -22.38 -3.29 8.41
C TRP A 93 -21.14 -3.67 9.21
N HIS A 94 -20.18 -4.33 8.58
CA HIS A 94 -18.91 -4.66 9.22
C HIS A 94 -18.16 -3.39 9.66
N ILE A 95 -18.04 -2.39 8.78
CA ILE A 95 -17.38 -1.12 9.12
C ILE A 95 -18.11 -0.42 10.26
N ALA A 96 -19.44 -0.33 10.22
CA ALA A 96 -20.22 0.28 11.28
C ALA A 96 -20.02 -0.44 12.63
N LEU A 97 -20.07 -1.77 12.63
CA LEU A 97 -19.81 -2.58 13.82
C LEU A 97 -18.40 -2.38 14.35
N ALA A 98 -17.37 -2.46 13.47
CA ALA A 98 -15.98 -2.31 13.86
C ALA A 98 -15.71 -0.93 14.47
N LEU A 99 -16.25 0.14 13.89
CA LEU A 99 -16.14 1.50 14.43
C LEU A 99 -16.86 1.65 15.78
N THR A 100 -18.05 1.08 15.91
CA THR A 100 -18.82 1.13 17.17
C THR A 100 -18.10 0.39 18.29
N VAL A 101 -17.59 -0.81 18.00
CA VAL A 101 -16.82 -1.63 18.96
C VAL A 101 -15.54 -0.89 19.37
N THR A 102 -14.81 -0.33 18.39
CA THR A 102 -13.57 0.42 18.68
C THR A 102 -13.84 1.66 19.52
N LEU A 103 -14.89 2.41 19.20
CA LEU A 103 -15.29 3.56 20.00
C LEU A 103 -15.68 3.14 21.42
N GLY A 104 -16.48 2.08 21.56
CA GLY A 104 -16.87 1.53 22.86
C GLY A 104 -15.67 1.06 23.69
N ILE A 105 -14.75 0.31 23.08
CA ILE A 105 -13.50 -0.11 23.73
C ILE A 105 -12.64 1.10 24.09
N GLY A 106 -12.48 2.06 23.19
CA GLY A 106 -11.71 3.28 23.43
C GLY A 106 -12.25 4.11 24.60
N LEU A 107 -13.58 4.27 24.69
CA LEU A 107 -14.23 4.95 25.81
C LEU A 107 -14.06 4.17 27.12
N LEU A 108 -14.18 2.85 27.09
CA LEU A 108 -14.02 1.98 28.25
C LEU A 108 -12.56 2.01 28.76
N LEU A 109 -11.59 1.79 27.88
CA LEU A 109 -10.18 1.82 28.24
C LEU A 109 -9.72 3.21 28.68
N GLY A 110 -10.23 4.28 28.05
CA GLY A 110 -9.95 5.65 28.47
C GLY A 110 -10.44 5.97 29.88
N ARG A 111 -11.52 5.32 30.33
CA ARG A 111 -12.01 5.45 31.71
C ARG A 111 -11.25 4.57 32.70
N LEU A 112 -10.91 3.33 32.29
CA LEU A 112 -10.32 2.33 33.19
C LEU A 112 -8.79 2.38 33.25
N LEU A 113 -8.15 2.74 32.13
CA LEU A 113 -6.69 2.68 31.97
C LEU A 113 -6.15 3.93 31.23
N PRO A 114 -6.29 5.13 31.82
CA PRO A 114 -5.85 6.37 31.16
C PRO A 114 -4.34 6.38 30.84
N THR A 115 -3.52 5.62 31.58
CA THR A 115 -2.07 5.49 31.36
C THR A 115 -1.71 4.65 30.14
N TRP A 116 -2.56 3.70 29.74
CA TRP A 116 -2.30 2.81 28.60
C TRP A 116 -2.58 3.47 27.23
N LEU A 117 -3.54 4.39 27.19
CA LEU A 117 -3.80 5.20 26.00
C LEU A 117 -2.83 6.39 25.89
N GLY A 118 -2.08 6.66 26.94
CA GLY A 118 -1.10 7.73 27.00
C GLY A 118 -0.15 7.76 25.79
N PRO A 119 0.53 6.67 25.41
CA PRO A 119 1.46 6.65 24.28
C PRO A 119 0.78 6.93 22.91
N LEU A 120 -0.45 6.47 22.71
CA LEU A 120 -1.24 6.73 21.48
C LEU A 120 -1.79 8.16 21.41
N VAL A 121 -1.96 8.82 22.56
CA VAL A 121 -2.57 10.16 22.68
C VAL A 121 -1.53 11.22 23.03
N HIS A 122 -0.37 10.84 23.59
CA HIS A 122 0.67 11.77 24.02
C HIS A 122 1.13 12.68 22.87
N GLY A 123 1.12 13.97 23.13
CA GLY A 123 1.56 14.99 22.18
C GLY A 123 0.55 15.33 21.08
N ARG A 124 -0.62 14.67 21.02
CA ARG A 124 -1.64 14.94 20.00
C ARG A 124 -2.75 15.82 20.53
N THR A 125 -3.05 16.90 19.81
CA THR A 125 -4.18 17.77 20.15
C THR A 125 -5.51 17.04 19.89
N PRO A 126 -6.60 17.38 20.62
CA PRO A 126 -7.92 16.82 20.38
C PRO A 126 -8.38 16.91 18.92
N LEU A 127 -8.01 18.00 18.23
CA LEU A 127 -8.28 18.20 16.81
C LEU A 127 -7.62 17.11 15.93
N VAL A 128 -6.37 16.78 16.21
CA VAL A 128 -5.61 15.74 15.46
C VAL A 128 -6.25 14.37 15.68
N LEU A 129 -6.71 14.06 16.89
CA LEU A 129 -7.41 12.80 17.18
C LEU A 129 -8.75 12.69 16.44
N VAL A 130 -9.52 13.79 16.39
CA VAL A 130 -10.76 13.83 15.59
C VAL A 130 -10.46 13.64 14.11
N LEU A 131 -9.45 14.33 13.57
CA LEU A 131 -9.04 14.21 12.17
C LEU A 131 -8.54 12.78 11.85
N LEU A 132 -7.81 12.15 12.77
CA LEU A 132 -7.42 10.75 12.65
C LEU A 132 -8.66 9.85 12.48
N GLY A 133 -9.66 9.98 13.34
CA GLY A 133 -10.91 9.23 13.23
C GLY A 133 -11.63 9.47 11.90
N VAL A 134 -11.71 10.73 11.45
CA VAL A 134 -12.31 11.09 10.16
C VAL A 134 -11.54 10.47 8.98
N CYS A 135 -10.20 10.46 9.04
CA CYS A 135 -9.36 9.80 8.05
C CYS A 135 -9.57 8.28 8.04
N VAL A 136 -9.62 7.63 9.21
CA VAL A 136 -9.87 6.17 9.31
C VAL A 136 -11.22 5.80 8.67
N CYS A 137 -12.29 6.53 9.01
CA CYS A 137 -13.61 6.31 8.40
C CYS A 137 -13.59 6.50 6.88
N GLY A 138 -12.94 7.58 6.41
CA GLY A 138 -12.79 7.85 4.98
C GLY A 138 -12.00 6.77 4.25
N GLN A 139 -10.91 6.30 4.85
CA GLN A 139 -10.06 5.23 4.29
C GLN A 139 -10.81 3.89 4.22
N LEU A 140 -11.52 3.49 5.28
CA LEU A 140 -12.36 2.29 5.29
C LEU A 140 -13.40 2.34 4.16
N GLY A 141 -14.08 3.47 4.01
CA GLY A 141 -15.05 3.69 2.93
C GLY A 141 -14.40 3.58 1.55
N ARG A 142 -13.25 4.22 1.35
CA ARG A 142 -12.48 4.17 0.11
C ARG A 142 -12.05 2.76 -0.24
N ASP A 143 -11.53 2.00 0.73
CA ASP A 143 -11.03 0.65 0.51
C ASP A 143 -12.18 -0.33 0.20
N LEU A 144 -13.34 -0.17 0.85
CA LEU A 144 -14.56 -0.89 0.52
C LEU A 144 -14.97 -0.64 -0.93
N HIS A 145 -15.02 0.61 -1.37
CA HIS A 145 -15.45 0.97 -2.72
C HIS A 145 -14.43 0.54 -3.78
N ASN A 146 -13.13 0.63 -3.49
CA ASN A 146 -12.07 0.10 -4.34
C ASN A 146 -12.21 -1.41 -4.54
N ALA A 147 -12.50 -2.16 -3.49
CA ALA A 147 -12.71 -3.61 -3.58
C ALA A 147 -13.85 -3.98 -4.53
N LEU A 148 -14.95 -3.22 -4.51
CA LEU A 148 -16.06 -3.43 -5.43
C LEU A 148 -15.68 -3.12 -6.89
N LEU A 149 -14.91 -2.05 -7.12
CA LEU A 149 -14.42 -1.70 -8.47
C LEU A 149 -13.44 -2.75 -9.00
N TRP A 150 -12.57 -3.27 -8.16
CA TRP A 150 -11.59 -4.30 -8.51
C TRP A 150 -12.29 -5.64 -8.80
N GLY A 151 -13.16 -6.09 -7.91
CA GLY A 151 -13.94 -7.31 -8.11
C GLY A 151 -14.81 -7.23 -9.35
N GLY A 152 -15.43 -6.08 -9.60
CA GLY A 152 -16.22 -5.83 -10.82
C GLY A 152 -15.39 -5.53 -12.06
N GLN A 153 -14.05 -5.66 -12.03
CA GLN A 153 -13.11 -5.39 -13.12
C GLN A 153 -13.26 -3.99 -13.73
N ARG A 154 -13.70 -3.01 -12.94
CA ARG A 154 -13.93 -1.62 -13.37
C ARG A 154 -12.69 -0.74 -13.16
N PHE A 155 -11.53 -1.21 -13.58
CA PHE A 155 -10.24 -0.54 -13.42
C PHE A 155 -10.21 0.87 -14.02
N SER A 156 -10.84 1.07 -15.19
CA SER A 156 -10.89 2.40 -15.83
C SER A 156 -11.66 3.43 -14.99
N ALA A 157 -12.74 3.02 -14.33
CA ALA A 157 -13.50 3.90 -13.45
C ALA A 157 -12.70 4.26 -12.20
N GLN A 158 -12.05 3.29 -11.58
CA GLN A 158 -11.17 3.50 -10.44
C GLN A 158 -10.00 4.42 -10.80
N ASN A 159 -9.33 4.17 -11.93
CA ASN A 159 -8.18 4.95 -12.38
C ASN A 159 -8.56 6.43 -12.61
N ARG A 160 -9.71 6.69 -13.26
CA ARG A 160 -10.23 8.06 -13.48
C ARG A 160 -10.56 8.77 -12.16
N LEU A 161 -11.21 8.08 -11.22
CA LEU A 161 -11.53 8.65 -9.91
C LEU A 161 -10.24 8.96 -9.13
N SER A 162 -9.30 8.03 -9.09
CA SER A 162 -8.02 8.23 -8.41
C SER A 162 -7.23 9.39 -9.01
N LEU A 163 -7.16 9.50 -10.33
CA LEU A 163 -6.46 10.59 -11.00
C LEU A 163 -7.12 11.94 -10.71
N LEU A 164 -8.45 12.04 -10.85
CA LEU A 164 -9.20 13.25 -10.57
C LEU A 164 -8.97 13.75 -9.14
N ILE A 165 -9.06 12.85 -8.17
CA ILE A 165 -8.87 13.17 -6.75
C ILE A 165 -7.42 13.58 -6.47
N THR A 166 -6.43 12.88 -7.07
CA THR A 166 -5.01 13.24 -6.91
C THR A 166 -4.73 14.64 -7.45
N VAL A 167 -5.28 14.97 -8.63
CA VAL A 167 -5.14 16.32 -9.22
C VAL A 167 -5.80 17.37 -8.34
N ALA A 168 -7.03 17.12 -7.86
CA ALA A 168 -7.74 18.03 -6.97
C ALA A 168 -7.00 18.24 -5.64
N GLN A 169 -6.47 17.15 -5.06
CA GLN A 169 -5.68 17.22 -3.83
C GLN A 169 -4.38 17.99 -4.04
N LEU A 170 -3.67 17.76 -5.15
CA LEU A 170 -2.48 18.52 -5.49
C LEU A 170 -2.80 20.02 -5.64
N ALA A 171 -3.87 20.35 -6.38
CA ALA A 171 -4.29 21.75 -6.53
C ALA A 171 -4.58 22.41 -5.17
N ALA A 172 -5.26 21.73 -4.27
CA ALA A 172 -5.52 22.22 -2.92
C ALA A 172 -4.23 22.39 -2.10
N VAL A 173 -3.27 21.47 -2.22
CA VAL A 173 -1.94 21.61 -1.57
C VAL A 173 -1.19 22.81 -2.14
N VAL A 174 -1.18 23.02 -3.46
CA VAL A 174 -0.57 24.20 -4.09
C VAL A 174 -1.17 25.49 -3.56
N VAL A 175 -2.50 25.58 -3.47
CA VAL A 175 -3.19 26.77 -2.94
C VAL A 175 -2.82 27.03 -1.49
N LEU A 176 -2.87 26.00 -0.62
CA LEU A 176 -2.50 26.17 0.79
C LEU A 176 -1.01 26.51 0.97
N PHE A 177 -0.14 25.95 0.12
CA PHE A 177 1.28 26.28 0.11
C PHE A 177 1.52 27.73 -0.27
N ALA A 178 0.88 28.21 -1.36
CA ALA A 178 0.98 29.60 -1.81
C ALA A 178 0.44 30.60 -0.79
N LEU A 179 -0.61 30.23 -0.06
CA LEU A 179 -1.19 31.04 1.01
C LEU A 179 -0.44 30.93 2.36
N HIS A 180 0.67 30.17 2.43
CA HIS A 180 1.42 29.88 3.68
C HIS A 180 0.53 29.32 4.80
N ARG A 181 -0.51 28.54 4.45
CA ARG A 181 -1.47 27.93 5.39
C ARG A 181 -1.35 26.39 5.49
N LEU A 182 -0.23 25.82 4.99
CA LEU A 182 0.07 24.42 5.22
C LEU A 182 0.52 24.19 6.66
N GLY A 183 -0.21 23.32 7.34
CA GLY A 183 0.10 22.80 8.68
C GLY A 183 -0.37 21.36 8.80
N VAL A 184 -0.08 20.68 9.90
CA VAL A 184 -0.47 19.27 10.11
C VAL A 184 -1.98 19.10 9.99
N ALA A 185 -2.78 19.97 10.63
CA ALA A 185 -4.23 19.89 10.59
C ALA A 185 -4.79 20.08 9.17
N SER A 186 -4.32 21.10 8.41
CA SER A 186 -4.77 21.34 7.05
C SER A 186 -4.38 20.18 6.11
N ALA A 187 -3.19 19.59 6.27
CA ALA A 187 -2.77 18.42 5.51
C ALA A 187 -3.64 17.18 5.80
N LEU A 188 -4.01 16.96 7.08
CA LEU A 188 -4.93 15.89 7.48
C LEU A 188 -6.36 16.12 6.94
N VAL A 189 -6.85 17.37 6.97
CA VAL A 189 -8.14 17.72 6.35
C VAL A 189 -8.13 17.41 4.85
N LEU A 190 -7.07 17.78 4.13
CA LEU A 190 -6.96 17.43 2.70
C LEU A 190 -6.93 15.92 2.47
N GLN A 191 -6.24 15.17 3.34
CA GLN A 191 -6.22 13.71 3.28
C GLN A 191 -7.63 13.13 3.50
N ALA A 192 -8.34 13.58 4.53
CA ALA A 192 -9.71 13.17 4.79
C ALA A 192 -10.63 13.50 3.61
N LEU A 193 -10.57 14.73 3.11
CA LEU A 193 -11.37 15.16 1.95
C LEU A 193 -11.13 14.30 0.71
N SER A 194 -9.88 13.91 0.44
CA SER A 194 -9.57 13.04 -0.70
C SER A 194 -10.19 11.65 -0.56
N GLN A 195 -10.18 11.07 0.63
CA GLN A 195 -10.75 9.75 0.92
C GLN A 195 -12.29 9.77 0.84
N TRP A 196 -12.91 10.78 1.46
CA TRP A 196 -14.35 10.95 1.43
C TRP A 196 -14.88 11.31 0.04
N SER A 197 -14.16 12.15 -0.72
CA SER A 197 -14.52 12.49 -2.10
C SER A 197 -14.54 11.24 -2.99
N PHE A 198 -13.60 10.31 -2.80
CA PHE A 198 -13.60 9.04 -3.52
C PHE A 198 -14.89 8.26 -3.24
N SER A 199 -15.27 8.12 -1.98
CA SER A 199 -16.46 7.40 -1.55
C SER A 199 -17.74 8.06 -2.05
N LEU A 200 -17.84 9.40 -1.96
CA LEU A 200 -19.01 10.16 -2.42
C LEU A 200 -19.18 10.09 -3.94
N LEU A 201 -18.10 10.27 -4.71
CA LEU A 201 -18.13 10.15 -6.16
C LEU A 201 -18.44 8.72 -6.62
N PHE A 202 -17.95 7.72 -5.90
CA PHE A 202 -18.31 6.33 -6.14
C PHE A 202 -19.81 6.12 -5.92
N LEU A 203 -20.37 6.54 -4.78
CA LEU A 203 -21.79 6.42 -4.46
C LEU A 203 -22.68 7.12 -5.47
N TRP A 204 -22.30 8.33 -5.89
CA TRP A 204 -23.01 9.06 -6.94
C TRP A 204 -23.07 8.28 -8.26
N ARG A 205 -21.93 7.66 -8.65
CA ARG A 205 -21.83 6.87 -9.88
C ARG A 205 -22.45 5.48 -9.75
N LEU A 206 -22.36 4.86 -8.57
CA LEU A 206 -22.91 3.55 -8.26
C LEU A 206 -24.43 3.55 -8.31
N ARG A 207 -25.07 4.67 -7.98
CA ARG A 207 -26.54 4.84 -8.11
C ARG A 207 -27.05 4.44 -9.49
N ASN A 208 -26.29 4.73 -10.53
CA ASN A 208 -26.65 4.35 -11.90
C ASN A 208 -26.30 2.90 -12.24
N TRP A 209 -25.22 2.38 -11.68
CA TRP A 209 -24.79 0.99 -11.90
C TRP A 209 -25.68 -0.04 -11.20
N MET A 210 -26.15 0.25 -9.99
CA MET A 210 -27.04 -0.65 -9.24
C MET A 210 -28.51 -0.63 -9.73
N ARG A 211 -28.85 0.25 -10.65
CA ARG A 211 -30.20 0.35 -11.23
C ARG A 211 -30.41 -0.57 -12.45
N ILE A 212 -29.35 -1.12 -13.01
CA ILE A 212 -29.46 -2.02 -14.17
C ILE A 212 -29.99 -3.38 -13.66
N PRO A 213 -31.17 -3.83 -14.09
CA PRO A 213 -31.67 -5.16 -13.74
C PRO A 213 -30.75 -6.22 -14.30
N SER A 214 -30.30 -7.16 -13.47
CA SER A 214 -29.58 -8.34 -13.96
C SER A 214 -30.57 -9.26 -14.64
N GLN A 215 -30.41 -9.47 -15.94
CA GLN A 215 -31.26 -10.41 -16.72
C GLN A 215 -30.97 -11.90 -16.42
N ILE A 216 -30.03 -12.20 -15.54
CA ILE A 216 -29.65 -13.57 -15.18
C ILE A 216 -29.80 -13.70 -13.67
N SER A 217 -31.00 -14.14 -13.25
CA SER A 217 -31.25 -14.60 -11.89
C SER A 217 -30.86 -16.07 -11.80
N GLN A 218 -29.60 -16.34 -11.42
CA GLN A 218 -29.30 -17.65 -10.84
C GLN A 218 -29.82 -17.71 -9.41
N PRO A 219 -30.36 -18.87 -8.96
CA PRO A 219 -30.86 -18.97 -7.60
C PRO A 219 -29.75 -18.63 -6.59
N ASP A 220 -30.07 -17.73 -5.70
CA ASP A 220 -29.17 -17.24 -4.66
C ASP A 220 -28.73 -18.41 -3.75
N SER A 221 -27.42 -18.62 -3.62
CA SER A 221 -26.86 -19.40 -2.51
C SER A 221 -27.34 -18.81 -1.16
N GLU A 222 -27.57 -19.67 -0.16
CA GLU A 222 -28.06 -19.24 1.14
C GLU A 222 -27.23 -18.06 1.72
N PRO A 223 -27.87 -17.04 2.29
CA PRO A 223 -27.20 -15.84 2.80
C PRO A 223 -26.07 -16.16 3.79
N THR A 224 -26.25 -17.18 4.62
CA THR A 224 -25.30 -17.61 5.65
C THR A 224 -24.00 -18.18 5.05
N SER A 225 -24.09 -18.92 3.94
CA SER A 225 -22.91 -19.44 3.25
C SER A 225 -22.06 -18.34 2.67
N THR A 226 -22.67 -17.29 2.13
CA THR A 226 -21.98 -16.12 1.55
C THR A 226 -21.23 -15.32 2.63
N VAL A 227 -21.82 -15.08 3.81
CA VAL A 227 -21.16 -14.36 4.91
C VAL A 227 -19.98 -15.17 5.45
N ARG A 228 -20.16 -16.46 5.69
CA ARG A 228 -19.08 -17.34 6.16
C ARG A 228 -17.92 -17.38 5.17
N GLN A 229 -18.21 -17.44 3.90
CA GLN A 229 -17.20 -17.44 2.83
C GLN A 229 -16.48 -16.08 2.77
N LEU A 230 -17.19 -14.96 2.89
CA LEU A 230 -16.61 -13.62 2.93
C LEU A 230 -15.58 -13.51 4.06
N TYR A 231 -15.96 -13.86 5.30
CA TYR A 231 -15.03 -13.75 6.43
C TYR A 231 -13.88 -14.76 6.36
N ALA A 232 -14.09 -15.97 5.81
CA ALA A 232 -13.02 -16.94 5.63
C ALA A 232 -11.93 -16.43 4.65
N ILE A 233 -12.35 -15.81 3.54
CA ILE A 233 -11.41 -15.21 2.58
C ILE A 233 -10.76 -13.95 3.18
N SER A 234 -11.55 -13.10 3.84
CA SER A 234 -11.07 -11.87 4.47
C SER A 234 -10.00 -12.14 5.52
N LEU A 235 -10.21 -13.12 6.40
CA LEU A 235 -9.25 -13.46 7.45
C LEU A 235 -7.91 -13.96 6.87
N ARG A 236 -7.95 -14.78 5.80
CA ARG A 236 -6.72 -15.20 5.11
C ARG A 236 -5.97 -14.01 4.51
N ASN A 237 -6.72 -13.09 3.89
CA ASN A 237 -6.15 -11.86 3.35
C ASN A 237 -5.57 -10.96 4.46
N PHE A 238 -6.23 -10.86 5.61
CA PHE A 238 -5.74 -10.10 6.76
C PHE A 238 -4.42 -10.68 7.30
N LEU A 239 -4.33 -12.01 7.46
CA LEU A 239 -3.10 -12.68 7.92
C LEU A 239 -1.91 -12.47 6.97
N HIS A 240 -2.17 -12.16 5.69
CA HIS A 240 -1.14 -11.81 4.73
C HIS A 240 -0.79 -10.31 4.79
N ILE A 241 -1.79 -9.44 4.82
CA ILE A 241 -1.61 -7.98 4.73
C ILE A 241 -0.99 -7.41 6.01
N LEU A 242 -1.37 -7.91 7.18
CA LEU A 242 -0.93 -7.34 8.45
C LEU A 242 0.60 -7.42 8.65
N PRO A 243 1.27 -8.58 8.49
CA PRO A 243 2.73 -8.63 8.58
C PRO A 243 3.43 -7.77 7.51
N ASP A 244 2.90 -7.74 6.30
CA ASP A 244 3.44 -6.92 5.20
C ASP A 244 3.34 -5.43 5.54
N MET A 245 2.17 -4.96 5.96
CA MET A 245 1.96 -3.57 6.38
C MET A 245 2.86 -3.18 7.55
N LEU A 246 2.95 -4.02 8.58
CA LEU A 246 3.81 -3.78 9.73
C LEU A 246 5.29 -3.77 9.35
N LEU A 247 5.73 -4.64 8.44
CA LEU A 247 7.11 -4.65 7.96
C LEU A 247 7.55 -3.29 7.39
N PHE A 248 6.65 -2.57 6.72
CA PHE A 248 6.92 -1.26 6.15
C PHE A 248 6.71 -0.08 7.11
N ARG A 249 6.09 -0.28 8.27
CA ARG A 249 5.66 0.83 9.15
C ARG A 249 6.02 0.68 10.61
N ILE A 250 6.49 -0.48 11.05
CA ILE A 250 6.83 -0.73 12.46
C ILE A 250 7.97 0.17 12.96
N ASP A 251 8.88 0.55 12.08
CA ASP A 251 9.97 1.47 12.34
C ASP A 251 9.49 2.84 12.83
N VAL A 252 8.34 3.34 12.33
CA VAL A 252 7.74 4.59 12.80
C VAL A 252 7.38 4.49 14.28
N TYR A 253 6.73 3.42 14.70
CA TYR A 253 6.37 3.20 16.11
C TYR A 253 7.61 3.02 16.99
N LEU A 254 8.62 2.32 16.49
CA LEU A 254 9.88 2.13 17.23
C LEU A 254 10.68 3.44 17.34
N LEU A 255 10.64 4.30 16.32
CA LEU A 255 11.21 5.64 16.36
C LEU A 255 10.50 6.51 17.42
N GLU A 256 9.15 6.51 17.42
CA GLU A 256 8.36 7.24 18.43
C GLU A 256 8.63 6.75 19.86
N TRP A 257 8.86 5.46 20.03
CA TRP A 257 9.06 4.85 21.34
C TRP A 257 10.49 4.97 21.86
N LEU A 258 11.50 4.88 20.99
CA LEU A 258 12.92 4.77 21.40
C LEU A 258 13.70 6.06 21.27
N LEU A 259 13.24 7.04 20.46
CA LEU A 259 13.92 8.31 20.34
C LEU A 259 13.52 9.29 21.46
N PRO A 260 14.44 10.19 21.87
CA PRO A 260 14.11 11.27 22.79
C PRO A 260 13.00 12.17 22.21
N SER A 261 11.99 12.48 23.03
CA SER A 261 10.81 13.26 22.60
C SER A 261 11.16 14.62 21.98
N ALA A 262 12.26 15.24 22.40
CA ALA A 262 12.70 16.54 21.88
C ALA A 262 13.13 16.53 20.41
N SER A 263 13.66 15.40 19.90
CA SER A 263 14.15 15.27 18.52
C SER A 263 13.30 14.35 17.66
N MET A 264 12.42 13.57 18.28
CA MET A 264 11.69 12.46 17.63
C MET A 264 10.91 12.91 16.39
N GLU A 265 10.14 13.98 16.48
CA GLU A 265 9.32 14.46 15.36
C GLU A 265 10.18 14.91 14.18
N HIS A 266 11.30 15.59 14.45
CA HIS A 266 12.23 16.05 13.42
C HIS A 266 12.90 14.85 12.73
N GLU A 267 13.45 13.94 13.51
CA GLU A 267 14.10 12.72 13.02
C GLU A 267 13.13 11.84 12.22
N LEU A 268 11.91 11.67 12.72
CA LEU A 268 10.85 10.94 12.02
C LEU A 268 10.50 11.59 10.67
N GLY A 269 10.44 12.92 10.62
CA GLY A 269 10.19 13.64 9.37
C GLY A 269 11.30 13.45 8.34
N LEU A 270 12.55 13.49 8.77
CA LEU A 270 13.72 13.20 7.92
C LEU A 270 13.68 11.74 7.41
N TYR A 271 13.42 10.80 8.31
CA TYR A 271 13.32 9.38 7.98
C TYR A 271 12.21 9.13 6.96
N GLN A 272 11.00 9.61 7.22
CA GLN A 272 9.85 9.41 6.34
C GLN A 272 10.01 10.08 4.96
N ALA A 273 10.68 11.22 4.89
CA ALA A 273 11.01 11.84 3.59
C ALA A 273 11.94 10.94 2.76
N GLY A 274 12.96 10.35 3.40
CA GLY A 274 13.86 9.41 2.75
C GLY A 274 13.18 8.11 2.32
N VAL A 275 12.38 7.50 3.22
CA VAL A 275 11.65 6.26 2.97
C VAL A 275 10.68 6.40 1.79
N ARG A 276 9.92 7.50 1.73
CA ARG A 276 8.98 7.76 0.61
C ARG A 276 9.68 7.78 -0.74
N VAL A 277 10.86 8.38 -0.83
CA VAL A 277 11.65 8.39 -2.07
C VAL A 277 12.15 6.98 -2.39
N ALA A 278 12.65 6.24 -1.41
CA ALA A 278 13.13 4.88 -1.61
C ALA A 278 12.00 3.92 -2.06
N GLU A 279 10.82 4.03 -1.46
CA GLU A 279 9.65 3.19 -1.79
C GLU A 279 9.11 3.41 -3.22
N LEU A 280 9.43 4.55 -3.87
CA LEU A 280 9.05 4.76 -5.28
C LEU A 280 9.64 3.68 -6.20
N LEU A 281 10.80 3.15 -5.86
CA LEU A 281 11.41 2.05 -6.59
C LEU A 281 10.50 0.81 -6.64
N LEU A 282 9.69 0.58 -5.61
CA LEU A 282 8.79 -0.58 -5.52
C LEU A 282 7.56 -0.49 -6.44
N MET A 283 7.30 0.66 -7.07
CA MET A 283 6.11 0.82 -7.92
C MET A 283 6.14 -0.08 -9.17
N LEU A 284 7.29 -0.19 -9.83
CA LEU A 284 7.45 -1.06 -11.00
C LEU A 284 7.34 -2.54 -10.65
N PRO A 285 8.13 -3.07 -9.69
CA PRO A 285 7.98 -4.45 -9.25
C PRO A 285 6.59 -4.77 -8.71
N GLY A 286 5.97 -3.84 -7.98
CA GLY A 286 4.61 -4.00 -7.48
C GLY A 286 3.56 -4.13 -8.59
N THR A 287 3.79 -3.49 -9.73
CA THR A 287 2.91 -3.64 -10.89
C THR A 287 3.11 -4.99 -11.58
N LEU A 288 4.37 -5.40 -11.76
CA LEU A 288 4.71 -6.74 -12.28
C LEU A 288 4.16 -7.85 -11.38
N ASN A 289 4.28 -7.68 -10.07
CA ASN A 289 3.71 -8.58 -9.06
C ASN A 289 2.20 -8.78 -9.30
N ALA A 290 1.42 -7.70 -9.44
CA ALA A 290 -0.02 -7.78 -9.66
C ALA A 290 -0.40 -8.49 -10.98
N VAL A 291 0.35 -8.24 -12.06
CA VAL A 291 0.15 -8.90 -13.35
C VAL A 291 0.47 -10.39 -13.27
N LEU A 292 1.60 -10.74 -12.68
CA LEU A 292 2.03 -12.14 -12.55
C LEU A 292 1.12 -12.93 -11.60
N PHE A 293 0.63 -12.28 -10.52
CA PHE A 293 -0.39 -12.85 -9.66
C PHE A 293 -1.65 -13.23 -10.45
N ALA A 294 -2.17 -12.32 -11.27
CA ALA A 294 -3.38 -12.55 -12.05
C ALA A 294 -3.21 -13.68 -13.08
N LYS A 295 -2.06 -13.71 -13.78
CA LYS A 295 -1.74 -14.76 -14.75
C LYS A 295 -1.57 -16.12 -14.08
N ALA A 296 -0.83 -16.18 -12.98
CA ALA A 296 -0.62 -17.39 -12.20
C ALA A 296 -1.96 -17.94 -11.65
N ALA A 297 -2.85 -17.05 -11.18
CA ALA A 297 -4.19 -17.43 -10.75
C ALA A 297 -5.06 -17.98 -11.89
N ALA A 298 -4.84 -17.54 -13.13
CA ALA A 298 -5.45 -18.09 -14.35
C ALA A 298 -4.78 -19.39 -14.83
N LYS A 299 -3.86 -19.96 -14.04
CA LYS A 299 -3.11 -21.21 -14.35
C LYS A 299 -2.18 -21.10 -15.56
N GLU A 300 -1.76 -19.89 -15.94
CA GLU A 300 -0.69 -19.69 -16.93
C GLU A 300 0.66 -20.08 -16.32
N ASP A 301 1.56 -20.66 -17.13
CA ASP A 301 2.96 -20.85 -16.72
C ASP A 301 3.71 -19.53 -16.82
N VAL A 302 3.97 -18.94 -15.67
CA VAL A 302 4.62 -17.61 -15.56
C VAL A 302 5.95 -17.65 -14.82
N ALA A 303 6.48 -18.84 -14.50
CA ALA A 303 7.70 -18.98 -13.72
C ALA A 303 8.91 -18.30 -14.37
N GLU A 304 9.08 -18.42 -15.69
CA GLU A 304 10.14 -17.76 -16.44
C GLU A 304 9.95 -16.24 -16.47
N GLN A 305 8.69 -15.77 -16.65
CA GLN A 305 8.36 -14.34 -16.65
C GLN A 305 8.61 -13.71 -15.28
N ALA A 306 8.28 -14.44 -14.20
CA ALA A 306 8.57 -14.03 -12.83
C ALA A 306 10.06 -13.86 -12.58
N LEU A 307 10.86 -14.83 -13.05
CA LEU A 307 12.32 -14.78 -12.93
C LEU A 307 12.94 -13.62 -13.72
N LEU A 308 12.45 -13.37 -14.93
CA LEU A 308 12.87 -12.24 -15.74
C LEU A 308 12.51 -10.91 -15.08
N GLY A 309 11.27 -10.79 -14.58
CA GLY A 309 10.80 -9.62 -13.83
C GLY A 309 11.59 -9.37 -12.56
N ALA A 310 11.96 -10.43 -11.82
CA ALA A 310 12.80 -10.36 -10.64
C ALA A 310 14.19 -9.78 -10.96
N LYS A 311 14.86 -10.32 -11.98
CA LYS A 311 16.18 -9.83 -12.40
C LYS A 311 16.13 -8.39 -12.89
N LEU A 312 15.13 -8.04 -13.70
CA LEU A 312 14.91 -6.67 -14.14
C LEU A 312 14.68 -5.72 -12.96
N GLY A 313 13.86 -6.13 -11.99
CA GLY A 313 13.61 -5.38 -10.77
C GLY A 313 14.90 -5.11 -9.97
N LEU A 314 15.76 -6.14 -9.83
CA LEU A 314 17.05 -5.98 -9.16
C LEU A 314 17.97 -5.01 -9.91
N TYR A 315 18.09 -5.11 -11.23
CA TYR A 315 18.95 -4.21 -12.02
C TYR A 315 18.47 -2.75 -11.94
N LEU A 316 17.16 -2.53 -12.05
CA LEU A 316 16.58 -1.20 -11.87
C LEU A 316 16.77 -0.68 -10.45
N GLY A 317 16.68 -1.57 -9.45
CA GLY A 317 16.96 -1.26 -8.06
C GLY A 317 18.39 -0.81 -7.83
N LEU A 318 19.36 -1.58 -8.32
CA LEU A 318 20.78 -1.24 -8.21
C LEU A 318 21.13 0.03 -8.98
N LEU A 319 20.54 0.23 -10.16
CA LEU A 319 20.69 1.48 -10.93
C LEU A 319 20.12 2.67 -10.15
N GLY A 320 18.96 2.51 -9.51
CA GLY A 320 18.37 3.51 -8.63
C GLY A 320 19.28 3.84 -7.43
N CYS A 321 19.88 2.83 -6.81
CA CYS A 321 20.87 3.03 -5.74
C CYS A 321 22.09 3.80 -6.22
N LEU A 322 22.63 3.46 -7.38
CA LEU A 322 23.76 4.17 -7.98
C LEU A 322 23.40 5.63 -8.30
N ALA A 323 22.24 5.86 -8.92
CA ALA A 323 21.76 7.20 -9.21
C ALA A 323 21.57 8.01 -7.92
N MET A 324 20.98 7.40 -6.89
CA MET A 324 20.80 8.04 -5.59
C MET A 324 22.13 8.36 -4.90
N LEU A 325 23.13 7.48 -5.04
CA LEU A 325 24.47 7.73 -4.50
C LEU A 325 25.13 8.93 -5.17
N LEU A 326 25.00 9.07 -6.50
CA LEU A 326 25.65 10.12 -7.29
C LEU A 326 24.95 11.48 -7.17
N VAL A 327 23.62 11.51 -7.27
CA VAL A 327 22.86 12.76 -7.35
C VAL A 327 21.77 12.89 -6.27
N GLY A 328 21.64 11.93 -5.38
CA GLY A 328 20.52 11.86 -4.45
C GLY A 328 20.46 13.00 -3.44
N LYS A 329 21.61 13.41 -2.87
CA LYS A 329 21.63 14.51 -1.91
C LYS A 329 21.19 15.84 -2.54
N PRO A 330 21.74 16.30 -3.67
CA PRO A 330 21.22 17.50 -4.37
C PRO A 330 19.76 17.33 -4.81
N LEU A 331 19.35 16.15 -5.21
CA LEU A 331 17.97 15.87 -5.62
C LEU A 331 17.00 16.01 -4.45
N LEU A 332 17.31 15.46 -3.28
CA LEU A 332 16.50 15.60 -2.07
C LEU A 332 16.40 17.07 -1.64
N VAL A 333 17.50 17.80 -1.68
CA VAL A 333 17.50 19.24 -1.34
C VAL A 333 16.70 20.04 -2.37
N LEU A 334 16.80 19.69 -3.67
CA LEU A 334 16.02 20.32 -4.72
C LEU A 334 14.51 20.09 -4.55
N PHE A 335 14.07 18.87 -4.18
CA PHE A 335 12.65 18.57 -4.04
C PHE A 335 12.09 18.99 -2.67
N TYR A 336 12.76 18.64 -1.57
CA TYR A 336 12.24 18.83 -0.21
C TYR A 336 12.80 20.08 0.50
N GLY A 337 13.91 20.65 0.02
CA GLY A 337 14.60 21.76 0.63
C GLY A 337 15.80 21.34 1.49
N SER A 338 16.67 22.29 1.82
CA SER A 338 17.93 22.05 2.54
C SER A 338 17.74 21.44 3.94
N ARG A 339 16.60 21.69 4.59
CA ARG A 339 16.24 21.12 5.89
C ARG A 339 16.16 19.60 5.90
N PHE A 340 15.97 18.97 4.73
CA PHE A 340 15.87 17.52 4.54
C PHE A 340 17.17 16.86 4.09
N ALA A 341 18.31 17.57 4.11
CA ALA A 341 19.60 16.98 3.73
C ALA A 341 19.97 15.74 4.55
N GLY A 342 19.53 15.65 5.81
CA GLY A 342 19.72 14.50 6.70
C GLY A 342 18.97 13.23 6.26
N SER A 343 17.98 13.34 5.37
CA SER A 343 17.23 12.20 4.81
C SER A 343 18.04 11.34 3.83
N PHE A 344 19.21 11.83 3.36
CA PHE A 344 19.97 11.19 2.29
C PHE A 344 20.47 9.79 2.67
N VAL A 345 21.14 9.66 3.83
CA VAL A 345 21.69 8.36 4.27
C VAL A 345 20.59 7.34 4.56
N PRO A 346 19.53 7.66 5.35
CA PRO A 346 18.40 6.77 5.50
C PRO A 346 17.74 6.35 4.16
N CYS A 347 17.55 7.30 3.24
CA CYS A 347 17.00 7.02 1.91
C CYS A 347 17.85 6.01 1.14
N LEU A 348 19.17 6.19 1.09
CA LEU A 348 20.08 5.29 0.37
C LEU A 348 20.06 3.87 0.96
N LEU A 349 20.06 3.75 2.28
CA LEU A 349 20.00 2.44 2.96
C LEU A 349 18.67 1.74 2.67
N VAL A 350 17.53 2.41 2.87
CA VAL A 350 16.22 1.80 2.59
C VAL A 350 16.09 1.44 1.11
N LEU A 351 16.65 2.25 0.21
CA LEU A 351 16.64 1.98 -1.22
C LEU A 351 17.36 0.66 -1.58
N LEU A 352 18.46 0.33 -0.89
CA LEU A 352 19.13 -0.98 -1.02
C LEU A 352 18.18 -2.13 -0.63
N GLY A 353 17.45 -1.99 0.47
CA GLY A 353 16.43 -2.95 0.86
C GLY A 353 15.30 -3.05 -0.17
N CYS A 354 14.84 -1.91 -0.71
CA CYS A 354 13.84 -1.88 -1.78
C CYS A 354 14.34 -2.56 -3.06
N ALA A 355 15.63 -2.52 -3.36
CA ALA A 355 16.21 -3.27 -4.48
C ALA A 355 16.09 -4.79 -4.27
N ALA A 356 16.31 -5.28 -3.05
CA ALA A 356 16.09 -6.68 -2.71
C ALA A 356 14.61 -7.08 -2.83
N LEU A 357 13.68 -6.25 -2.35
CA LEU A 357 12.24 -6.48 -2.53
C LEU A 357 11.81 -6.40 -4.00
N SER A 358 12.47 -5.57 -4.81
CA SER A 358 12.21 -5.47 -6.25
C SER A 358 12.55 -6.77 -6.99
N PHE A 359 13.54 -7.51 -6.49
CA PHE A 359 13.84 -8.86 -6.96
C PHE A 359 12.76 -9.86 -6.55
N SER A 360 12.35 -9.86 -5.30
CA SER A 360 11.45 -10.88 -4.77
C SER A 360 9.96 -10.62 -5.08
N GLY A 361 9.55 -9.40 -5.37
CA GLY A 361 8.15 -9.02 -5.61
C GLY A 361 7.47 -9.84 -6.72
N PRO A 362 8.03 -9.95 -7.94
CA PRO A 362 7.49 -10.79 -9.00
C PRO A 362 7.39 -12.27 -8.63
N LEU A 363 8.33 -12.78 -7.85
CA LEU A 363 8.34 -14.16 -7.35
C LEU A 363 7.20 -14.38 -6.34
N ALA A 364 7.01 -13.43 -5.41
CA ALA A 364 5.93 -13.44 -4.42
C ALA A 364 4.54 -13.43 -5.09
N GLY A 365 4.36 -12.58 -6.10
CA GLY A 365 3.12 -12.49 -6.86
C GLY A 365 2.76 -13.81 -7.56
N THR A 366 3.72 -14.43 -8.19
CA THR A 366 3.54 -15.72 -8.85
C THR A 366 3.18 -16.81 -7.84
N LEU A 367 3.91 -16.94 -6.73
CA LEU A 367 3.60 -17.90 -5.67
C LEU A 367 2.19 -17.70 -5.09
N SER A 368 1.82 -16.45 -4.83
CA SER A 368 0.52 -16.10 -4.27
C SER A 368 -0.62 -16.34 -5.27
N GLY A 369 -0.38 -16.13 -6.56
CA GLY A 369 -1.35 -16.40 -7.62
C GLY A 369 -1.64 -17.90 -7.79
N VAL A 370 -0.60 -18.76 -7.80
CA VAL A 370 -0.78 -20.21 -7.94
C VAL A 370 -1.50 -20.82 -6.75
N ARG A 371 -1.25 -20.37 -5.54
CA ARG A 371 -1.69 -21.02 -4.28
C ARG A 371 -2.65 -20.20 -3.42
N GLY A 372 -3.04 -19.01 -3.84
CA GLY A 372 -3.92 -18.17 -3.03
C GLY A 372 -3.32 -17.80 -1.67
N TYR A 373 -2.20 -17.06 -1.67
CA TYR A 373 -1.47 -16.65 -0.46
C TYR A 373 -0.93 -17.84 0.36
N PRO A 374 0.13 -18.52 -0.11
CA PRO A 374 0.67 -19.69 0.57
C PRO A 374 1.30 -19.30 1.91
N PRO A 375 1.28 -20.22 2.90
CA PRO A 375 1.90 -19.99 4.21
C PRO A 375 3.37 -19.56 4.13
N SER A 376 4.12 -20.01 3.11
CA SER A 376 5.51 -19.61 2.90
C SER A 376 5.72 -18.11 2.71
N VAL A 377 4.79 -17.42 2.05
CA VAL A 377 4.84 -15.96 1.88
C VAL A 377 4.50 -15.26 3.20
N ILE A 378 3.50 -15.75 3.94
CA ILE A 378 3.13 -15.21 5.25
C ILE A 378 4.31 -15.35 6.23
N TRP A 379 4.92 -16.53 6.29
CA TRP A 379 6.08 -16.78 7.14
C TRP A 379 7.30 -15.93 6.75
N ALA A 380 7.54 -15.71 5.44
CA ALA A 380 8.60 -14.82 4.98
C ALA A 380 8.42 -13.38 5.49
N GLN A 381 7.22 -12.84 5.40
CA GLN A 381 6.90 -11.50 5.89
C GLN A 381 6.95 -11.41 7.42
N SER A 382 6.44 -12.43 8.11
CA SER A 382 6.48 -12.48 9.58
C SER A 382 7.92 -12.55 10.11
N LEU A 383 8.78 -13.38 9.50
CA LEU A 383 10.19 -13.47 9.88
C LEU A 383 10.93 -12.16 9.60
N ALA A 384 10.65 -11.53 8.45
CA ALA A 384 11.21 -10.22 8.13
C ALA A 384 10.78 -9.15 9.14
N LEU A 385 9.50 -9.16 9.54
CA LEU A 385 8.99 -8.25 10.58
C LEU A 385 9.70 -8.47 11.93
N LEU A 386 9.85 -9.72 12.36
CA LEU A 386 10.60 -10.03 13.60
C LEU A 386 12.06 -9.59 13.50
N THR A 387 12.69 -9.77 12.34
CA THR A 387 14.05 -9.27 12.08
C THR A 387 14.09 -7.75 12.14
N ASN A 388 13.11 -7.06 11.54
CA ASN A 388 12.99 -5.59 11.58
C ASN A 388 12.92 -5.10 13.02
N VAL A 389 12.02 -5.66 13.83
CA VAL A 389 11.87 -5.29 15.25
C VAL A 389 13.18 -5.53 16.01
N GLY A 390 13.76 -6.74 15.89
CA GLY A 390 15.01 -7.07 16.59
C GLY A 390 16.18 -6.17 16.22
N LEU A 391 16.36 -5.89 14.93
CA LEU A 391 17.42 -4.99 14.47
C LEU A 391 17.16 -3.55 14.89
N ASN A 392 15.90 -3.07 14.87
CA ASN A 392 15.57 -1.72 15.34
C ASN A 392 15.88 -1.56 16.83
N LEU A 393 15.47 -2.52 17.67
CA LEU A 393 15.76 -2.46 19.12
C LEU A 393 17.27 -2.38 19.41
N TRP A 394 18.10 -2.91 18.54
CA TRP A 394 19.56 -2.89 18.69
C TRP A 394 20.24 -1.68 18.01
N LEU A 395 19.83 -1.34 16.77
CA LEU A 395 20.52 -0.32 15.95
C LEU A 395 19.97 1.08 16.18
N LEU A 396 18.66 1.24 16.42
CA LEU A 396 18.03 2.56 16.52
C LEU A 396 18.55 3.35 17.72
N PRO A 397 18.71 2.79 18.94
CA PRO A 397 19.28 3.53 20.06
C PRO A 397 20.74 3.98 19.85
N ARG A 398 21.48 3.31 18.95
CA ARG A 398 22.89 3.59 18.66
C ARG A 398 23.11 4.56 17.50
N TYR A 399 22.27 4.45 16.47
CA TYR A 399 22.47 5.14 15.19
C TYR A 399 21.27 6.00 14.77
N GLY A 400 20.25 6.16 15.63
CA GLY A 400 19.04 6.94 15.31
C GLY A 400 18.36 6.46 14.05
N ILE A 401 17.90 7.39 13.20
CA ILE A 401 17.19 7.06 11.94
C ILE A 401 18.03 6.28 10.92
N VAL A 402 19.36 6.37 11.01
CA VAL A 402 20.26 5.56 10.19
C VAL A 402 20.17 4.09 10.63
N GLY A 403 20.10 3.85 11.95
CA GLY A 403 19.88 2.52 12.51
C GLY A 403 18.54 1.91 12.09
N ALA A 404 17.46 2.71 12.07
CA ALA A 404 16.16 2.28 11.58
C ALA A 404 16.22 1.89 10.08
N ALA A 405 16.90 2.69 9.25
CA ALA A 405 17.10 2.39 7.84
C ALA A 405 17.91 1.11 7.60
N MET A 406 18.94 0.86 8.41
CA MET A 406 19.72 -0.40 8.38
C MET A 406 18.83 -1.59 8.76
N ALA A 407 17.99 -1.46 9.79
CA ALA A 407 17.07 -2.49 10.24
C ALA A 407 16.06 -2.86 9.14
N SER A 408 15.46 -1.86 8.50
CA SER A 408 14.52 -2.05 7.38
C SER A 408 15.21 -2.73 6.19
N THR A 409 16.45 -2.33 5.85
CA THR A 409 17.24 -2.97 4.77
C THR A 409 17.52 -4.44 5.08
N GLY A 410 17.91 -4.76 6.31
CA GLY A 410 18.13 -6.13 6.76
C GLY A 410 16.86 -6.99 6.66
N ALA A 411 15.75 -6.46 7.16
CA ALA A 411 14.45 -7.10 7.13
C ALA A 411 13.94 -7.35 5.70
N TYR A 412 14.05 -6.38 4.82
CA TYR A 412 13.67 -6.51 3.41
C TYR A 412 14.53 -7.55 2.68
N THR A 413 15.82 -7.64 3.03
CA THR A 413 16.72 -8.64 2.50
C THR A 413 16.31 -10.05 2.99
N VAL A 414 15.95 -10.21 4.27
CA VAL A 414 15.43 -11.48 4.81
C VAL A 414 14.14 -11.89 4.11
N SER A 415 13.18 -10.97 3.93
CA SER A 415 11.96 -11.22 3.15
C SER A 415 12.29 -11.73 1.74
N ALA A 416 13.18 -11.01 1.04
CA ALA A 416 13.59 -11.37 -0.31
C ALA A 416 14.23 -12.76 -0.40
N LEU A 417 15.11 -13.10 0.53
CA LEU A 417 15.75 -14.42 0.58
C LEU A 417 14.74 -15.55 0.86
N CYS A 418 13.82 -15.34 1.81
CA CYS A 418 12.79 -16.33 2.13
C CYS A 418 11.85 -16.58 0.95
N ILE A 419 11.36 -15.51 0.29
CA ILE A 419 10.48 -15.61 -0.87
C ILE A 419 11.21 -16.28 -2.03
N THR A 420 12.47 -15.92 -2.29
CA THR A 420 13.29 -16.51 -3.35
C THR A 420 13.49 -18.02 -3.12
N THR A 421 13.78 -18.41 -1.88
CA THR A 421 13.93 -19.82 -1.51
C THR A 421 12.62 -20.60 -1.65
N ALA A 422 11.50 -20.00 -1.22
CA ALA A 422 10.17 -20.59 -1.37
C ALA A 422 9.80 -20.79 -2.86
N PHE A 423 10.09 -19.80 -3.71
CA PHE A 423 9.88 -19.88 -5.15
C PHE A 423 10.74 -20.98 -5.79
N ALA A 424 12.04 -21.00 -5.48
CA ALA A 424 12.98 -22.01 -5.97
C ALA A 424 12.52 -23.44 -5.65
N ARG A 425 12.10 -23.67 -4.40
CA ARG A 425 11.58 -24.98 -3.95
C ARG A 425 10.27 -25.35 -4.63
N HIS A 426 9.38 -24.38 -4.83
CA HIS A 426 8.07 -24.66 -5.43
C HIS A 426 8.16 -25.04 -6.91
N PHE A 427 9.01 -24.36 -7.68
CA PHE A 427 9.18 -24.57 -9.11
C PHE A 427 10.33 -25.52 -9.47
N GLY A 428 11.04 -26.09 -8.49
CA GLY A 428 12.19 -26.99 -8.71
C GLY A 428 13.38 -26.29 -9.38
N ILE A 429 13.53 -24.97 -9.23
CA ILE A 429 14.57 -24.17 -9.89
C ILE A 429 15.80 -24.10 -8.96
N PRO A 430 17.00 -24.47 -9.43
CA PRO A 430 18.21 -24.33 -8.63
C PRO A 430 18.47 -22.87 -8.25
N LEU A 431 18.79 -22.60 -6.97
CA LEU A 431 19.07 -21.24 -6.48
C LEU A 431 20.17 -20.54 -7.29
N LYS A 432 21.16 -21.29 -7.78
CA LYS A 432 22.20 -20.76 -8.68
C LYS A 432 21.63 -20.10 -9.93
N THR A 433 20.59 -20.67 -10.53
CA THR A 433 19.95 -20.12 -11.74
C THR A 433 19.27 -18.78 -11.47
N LEU A 434 18.74 -18.57 -10.24
CA LEU A 434 18.13 -17.33 -9.81
C LEU A 434 19.15 -16.18 -9.71
N LEU A 435 20.39 -16.51 -9.31
CA LEU A 435 21.46 -15.55 -9.11
C LEU A 435 22.33 -15.31 -10.35
N ILE A 436 22.23 -16.18 -11.39
CA ILE A 436 23.02 -15.98 -12.63
C ILE A 436 22.54 -14.72 -13.34
N PRO A 437 23.43 -13.74 -13.60
CA PRO A 437 23.08 -12.55 -14.35
C PRO A 437 22.55 -12.91 -15.75
N VAL A 438 21.45 -12.33 -16.15
CA VAL A 438 20.98 -12.42 -17.54
C VAL A 438 21.44 -11.18 -18.27
N GLY A 439 22.21 -11.36 -19.33
CA GLY A 439 22.74 -10.22 -20.09
C GLY A 439 21.59 -9.38 -20.70
N PRO A 440 21.76 -8.04 -20.84
CA PRO A 440 20.72 -7.16 -21.38
C PRO A 440 20.20 -7.60 -22.76
N LYS A 441 21.06 -8.15 -23.60
CA LYS A 441 20.69 -8.70 -24.92
C LYS A 441 19.73 -9.89 -24.81
N GLN A 442 19.94 -10.79 -23.83
CA GLN A 442 19.06 -11.94 -23.62
C GLN A 442 17.70 -11.52 -23.09
N ILE A 443 17.65 -10.49 -22.21
CA ILE A 443 16.40 -9.89 -21.75
C ILE A 443 15.61 -9.34 -22.92
N TRP A 444 16.28 -8.56 -23.78
CA TRP A 444 15.64 -7.92 -24.94
C TRP A 444 15.14 -8.94 -25.98
N THR A 445 15.91 -9.99 -26.24
CA THR A 445 15.52 -11.05 -27.18
C THR A 445 14.28 -11.82 -26.68
N ARG A 446 14.23 -12.15 -25.38
CA ARG A 446 13.09 -12.87 -24.78
C ARG A 446 11.82 -11.99 -24.66
N LEU A 447 11.96 -10.67 -24.50
CA LEU A 447 10.82 -9.74 -24.55
C LEU A 447 10.25 -9.55 -25.97
N ARG A 448 11.06 -9.72 -27.03
CA ARG A 448 10.62 -9.60 -28.44
C ARG A 448 9.99 -10.88 -29.00
N GLN A 449 10.29 -12.03 -28.44
CA GLN A 449 9.79 -13.33 -28.93
C GLN A 449 8.39 -13.68 -28.41
N ARG A 450 7.77 -12.81 -27.65
CA ARG A 450 6.39 -12.94 -27.13
C ARG A 450 5.60 -11.64 -27.31
#